data_238224b08edc4c0ac3f89213e0ea2402
#
_entry.id   238224b08edc4c0ac3f89213e0ea2402
#
_cell.length_a   1.000
_cell.length_b   1.000
_cell.length_c   1.000
_cell.angle_alpha   90.00
_cell.angle_beta   90.00
_cell.angle_gamma   90.00
#
_symmetry.space_group_name_H-M   'P 1'
#
loop_
_entity.id
_entity.type
_entity.pdbx_description
1 polymer ?
#
loop_
_entity_poly.entity_id
_entity_poly.type
_entity_poly.pdbx_seq_one_letter_code
_entity_poly.pdbx_strand_id
1 'polypeptide(L)'
;MEAGRAWLSEWNASADPWFYMNSGDGFQHHHRAWVDDPTPIFNVLPDYIARLQRDVEALRQRRDEITEGYRNLLQTDADRQAFDQLIGLVRDVYFSVEDHKFYVEHWYMSVFWNKMRELGRVFVAHEFFQDEDDLFLLHYTEVYQALFDLLLGWSIGAPSRGPVYWPQLVARRKALMEQLRKWTPPPALGVVPETIGDPAIVMLWGITPDRLRAWLTPAEGEGNILRGFPASSGTVEGPARVISSVNELETVQEGEILVCPVTEPSWAPIFTKVRGTVTDIGGVMSHAAIVTREYGIPAVLGTGVATKRIRTGQRIRVDGDQGIVTILD
;
A
#
# COMPACT_ATOMS: atom_id res chain seq x y z
N MET A 1 23.94 30.06 -2.96
CA MET A 1 22.81 30.49 -3.82
C MET A 1 22.79 29.78 -5.18
N GLU A 2 23.94 29.58 -5.81
CA GLU A 2 24.04 28.90 -7.14
C GLU A 2 23.74 27.41 -7.06
N ALA A 3 24.34 26.70 -6.10
CA ALA A 3 24.07 25.28 -5.85
C ALA A 3 22.59 25.00 -5.55
N GLY A 4 21.90 25.88 -4.81
CA GLY A 4 20.46 25.73 -4.54
C GLY A 4 19.59 25.90 -5.79
N ARG A 5 19.99 26.77 -6.74
CA ARG A 5 19.28 26.92 -8.01
C ARG A 5 19.51 25.73 -8.94
N ALA A 6 20.72 25.21 -8.98
CA ALA A 6 21.04 24.01 -9.75
C ALA A 6 20.23 22.82 -9.21
N TRP A 7 20.21 22.61 -7.91
CA TRP A 7 19.41 21.56 -7.27
C TRP A 7 17.92 21.69 -7.57
N LEU A 8 17.33 22.89 -7.45
CA LEU A 8 15.93 23.11 -7.79
C LEU A 8 15.63 22.85 -9.26
N SER A 9 16.58 23.15 -10.15
CA SER A 9 16.43 22.86 -11.57
C SER A 9 16.38 21.35 -11.85
N GLU A 10 17.25 20.58 -11.20
CA GLU A 10 17.28 19.12 -11.31
C GLU A 10 16.02 18.49 -10.68
N TRP A 11 15.60 18.98 -9.50
CA TRP A 11 14.37 18.59 -8.84
C TRP A 11 13.16 18.76 -9.76
N ASN A 12 13.00 19.97 -10.34
CA ASN A 12 11.88 20.25 -11.23
C ASN A 12 11.94 19.43 -12.54
N ALA A 13 13.14 19.17 -13.06
CA ALA A 13 13.31 18.33 -14.25
C ALA A 13 12.97 16.87 -13.99
N SER A 14 13.13 16.42 -12.75
CA SER A 14 12.82 15.03 -12.33
C SER A 14 11.36 14.85 -11.88
N ALA A 15 10.59 15.95 -11.72
CA ALA A 15 9.25 15.87 -11.18
C ALA A 15 8.31 15.02 -12.04
N ASP A 16 8.36 15.18 -13.37
CA ASP A 16 7.59 14.34 -14.30
C ASP A 16 8.54 13.33 -14.98
N PRO A 17 8.27 12.03 -14.86
CA PRO A 17 7.11 11.39 -14.23
C PRO A 17 7.30 10.98 -12.76
N TRP A 18 8.52 11.14 -12.18
CA TRP A 18 8.94 10.42 -10.97
C TRP A 18 8.22 10.84 -9.69
N PHE A 19 7.74 12.08 -9.58
CA PHE A 19 7.04 12.58 -8.39
C PHE A 19 5.53 12.43 -8.47
N TYR A 20 5.03 11.77 -9.52
CA TYR A 20 3.62 11.37 -9.59
C TYR A 20 3.35 10.06 -8.84
N MET A 21 4.15 9.78 -7.83
CA MET A 21 3.89 8.71 -6.87
C MET A 21 3.00 9.19 -5.73
N ASN A 22 2.22 8.29 -5.19
CA ASN A 22 1.37 8.53 -4.04
C ASN A 22 1.81 7.62 -2.88
N SER A 23 1.94 8.19 -1.70
CA SER A 23 2.34 7.48 -0.47
C SER A 23 1.12 7.16 0.38
N GLY A 24 0.08 6.58 -0.21
CA GLY A 24 -1.19 6.40 0.46
C GLY A 24 -1.53 4.97 0.85
N ASP A 25 -2.84 4.77 0.96
CA ASP A 25 -3.49 3.52 1.33
C ASP A 25 -3.89 2.66 0.12
N GLY A 26 -3.35 2.95 -1.07
CA GLY A 26 -3.71 2.34 -2.34
C GLY A 26 -4.91 3.01 -3.04
N PHE A 27 -5.62 3.91 -2.36
CA PHE A 27 -6.67 4.74 -2.93
C PHE A 27 -6.12 6.11 -3.29
N GLN A 28 -5.59 6.25 -4.46
CA GLN A 28 -4.79 7.40 -4.88
C GLN A 28 -5.52 8.75 -4.83
N HIS A 29 -6.85 8.77 -4.85
CA HIS A 29 -7.64 9.98 -4.65
C HIS A 29 -7.66 10.48 -3.19
N HIS A 30 -7.34 9.62 -2.20
CA HIS A 30 -7.29 10.02 -0.79
C HIS A 30 -6.05 10.84 -0.45
N HIS A 31 -4.99 10.74 -1.23
CA HIS A 31 -3.69 11.32 -0.92
C HIS A 31 -3.18 12.20 -2.06
N ARG A 32 -2.31 13.11 -1.74
CA ARG A 32 -1.61 13.94 -2.73
C ARG A 32 -0.43 13.17 -3.31
N ALA A 33 -0.15 13.40 -4.60
CA ALA A 33 1.09 12.90 -5.19
C ALA A 33 2.28 13.72 -4.66
N TRP A 34 3.47 13.16 -4.72
CA TRP A 34 4.69 13.85 -4.26
C TRP A 34 5.00 15.13 -5.03
N VAL A 35 4.49 15.26 -6.27
CA VAL A 35 4.58 16.51 -7.03
C VAL A 35 3.79 17.64 -6.37
N ASP A 36 2.71 17.32 -5.63
CA ASP A 36 1.85 18.28 -4.94
C ASP A 36 2.27 18.48 -3.48
N ASP A 37 2.77 17.39 -2.84
CA ASP A 37 3.30 17.41 -1.48
C ASP A 37 4.56 16.54 -1.37
N PRO A 38 5.76 17.14 -1.46
CA PRO A 38 7.01 16.39 -1.39
C PRO A 38 7.44 16.03 0.05
N THR A 39 6.69 16.40 1.07
CA THR A 39 7.02 16.14 2.48
C THR A 39 7.36 14.68 2.77
N PRO A 40 6.60 13.68 2.27
CA PRO A 40 6.94 12.27 2.50
C PRO A 40 8.31 11.88 1.95
N ILE A 41 8.74 12.44 0.82
CA ILE A 41 10.07 12.18 0.25
C ILE A 41 11.15 12.72 1.19
N PHE A 42 11.01 13.96 1.64
CA PHE A 42 12.02 14.59 2.49
C PHE A 42 12.15 13.89 3.85
N ASN A 43 11.07 13.33 4.37
CA ASN A 43 11.09 12.59 5.63
C ASN A 43 11.87 11.27 5.54
N VAL A 44 11.88 10.62 4.38
CA VAL A 44 12.55 9.31 4.20
C VAL A 44 13.92 9.42 3.53
N LEU A 45 14.19 10.50 2.81
CA LEU A 45 15.41 10.68 2.03
C LEU A 45 16.71 10.58 2.85
N PRO A 46 16.82 11.13 4.08
CA PRO A 46 18.04 10.98 4.90
C PRO A 46 18.37 9.51 5.22
N ASP A 47 17.36 8.71 5.57
CA ASP A 47 17.55 7.29 5.84
C ASP A 47 17.95 6.52 4.57
N TYR A 48 17.35 6.91 3.45
CA TYR A 48 17.66 6.34 2.16
C TYR A 48 19.13 6.59 1.77
N ILE A 49 19.60 7.82 1.86
CA ILE A 49 20.98 8.21 1.56
C ILE A 49 21.97 7.50 2.50
N ALA A 50 21.66 7.42 3.79
CA ALA A 50 22.53 6.80 4.78
C ALA A 50 22.69 5.28 4.59
N ARG A 51 21.71 4.60 3.99
CA ARG A 51 21.63 3.13 3.94
C ARG A 51 21.69 2.54 2.54
N LEU A 52 21.62 3.36 1.48
CA LEU A 52 21.53 2.92 0.09
C LEU A 52 22.88 2.68 -0.58
N GLN A 53 23.74 1.92 0.08
CA GLN A 53 24.81 1.23 -0.65
C GLN A 53 24.35 -0.21 -0.96
N ARG A 54 23.33 -0.36 -1.79
CA ARG A 54 23.01 -1.68 -2.36
C ARG A 54 24.03 -1.98 -3.46
N ASP A 55 24.82 -2.98 -3.20
CA ASP A 55 25.65 -3.58 -4.25
C ASP A 55 24.75 -4.37 -5.20
N VAL A 56 24.35 -3.72 -6.30
CA VAL A 56 23.48 -4.33 -7.32
C VAL A 56 24.13 -5.57 -7.95
N GLU A 57 25.45 -5.59 -8.05
CA GLU A 57 26.17 -6.73 -8.60
C GLU A 57 26.15 -7.93 -7.65
N ALA A 58 26.32 -7.70 -6.35
CA ALA A 58 26.15 -8.76 -5.33
C ALA A 58 24.71 -9.32 -5.32
N LEU A 59 23.68 -8.49 -5.53
CA LEU A 59 22.30 -8.95 -5.65
C LEU A 59 22.08 -9.80 -6.91
N ARG A 60 22.67 -9.43 -8.03
CA ARG A 60 22.63 -10.21 -9.28
C ARG A 60 23.31 -11.56 -9.10
N GLN A 61 24.50 -11.57 -8.54
CA GLN A 61 25.23 -12.80 -8.26
C GLN A 61 24.42 -13.74 -7.37
N ARG A 62 23.87 -13.22 -6.26
CA ARG A 62 23.03 -14.03 -5.36
C ARG A 62 21.78 -14.58 -6.05
N ARG A 63 21.12 -13.79 -6.89
CA ARG A 63 19.98 -14.26 -7.71
C ARG A 63 20.39 -15.43 -8.59
N ASP A 64 21.55 -15.33 -9.25
CA ASP A 64 22.01 -16.35 -10.19
C ASP A 64 22.46 -17.61 -9.43
N GLU A 65 23.10 -17.50 -8.27
CA GLU A 65 23.41 -18.61 -7.36
C GLU A 65 22.14 -19.36 -6.91
N ILE A 66 21.10 -18.62 -6.50
CA ILE A 66 19.81 -19.21 -6.11
C ILE A 66 19.15 -19.93 -7.31
N THR A 67 19.16 -19.31 -8.47
CA THR A 67 18.59 -19.88 -9.71
C THR A 67 19.30 -21.18 -10.07
N GLU A 68 20.62 -21.20 -10.03
CA GLU A 68 21.40 -22.41 -10.30
C GLU A 68 21.20 -23.47 -9.23
N GLY A 69 21.06 -23.07 -7.96
CA GLY A 69 20.73 -23.99 -6.86
C GLY A 69 19.42 -24.74 -7.11
N TYR A 70 18.35 -24.03 -7.50
CA TYR A 70 17.08 -24.68 -7.85
C TYR A 70 17.17 -25.52 -9.11
N ARG A 71 17.89 -25.04 -10.14
CA ARG A 71 18.12 -25.79 -11.38
C ARG A 71 18.80 -27.14 -11.12
N ASN A 72 19.74 -27.17 -10.19
CA ASN A 72 20.48 -28.39 -9.82
C ASN A 72 19.67 -29.41 -9.02
N LEU A 73 18.52 -29.04 -8.45
CA LEU A 73 17.60 -29.97 -7.83
C LEU A 73 16.79 -30.79 -8.85
N LEU A 74 16.72 -30.31 -10.10
CA LEU A 74 15.95 -30.97 -11.17
C LEU A 74 16.72 -32.19 -11.73
N GLN A 75 16.01 -33.28 -11.89
CA GLN A 75 16.62 -34.56 -12.17
C GLN A 75 16.85 -34.82 -13.66
N THR A 76 15.97 -34.28 -14.53
CA THR A 76 16.05 -34.51 -15.97
C THR A 76 16.48 -33.26 -16.73
N ASP A 77 17.10 -33.43 -17.90
CA ASP A 77 17.45 -32.33 -18.78
C ASP A 77 16.21 -31.63 -19.36
N ALA A 78 15.11 -32.38 -19.54
CA ALA A 78 13.84 -31.79 -19.97
C ALA A 78 13.27 -30.83 -18.91
N ASP A 79 13.33 -31.19 -17.62
CA ASP A 79 12.89 -30.33 -16.53
C ASP A 79 13.78 -29.07 -16.41
N ARG A 80 15.10 -29.24 -16.58
CA ARG A 80 16.03 -28.09 -16.59
C ARG A 80 15.74 -27.14 -17.74
N GLN A 81 15.49 -27.68 -18.93
CA GLN A 81 15.14 -26.84 -20.09
C GLN A 81 13.81 -26.11 -19.88
N ALA A 82 12.80 -26.76 -19.35
CA ALA A 82 11.52 -26.15 -19.02
C ALA A 82 11.68 -25.04 -17.96
N PHE A 83 12.48 -25.29 -16.92
CA PHE A 83 12.81 -24.31 -15.89
C PHE A 83 13.51 -23.08 -16.49
N ASP A 84 14.56 -23.28 -17.32
CA ASP A 84 15.30 -22.19 -17.95
C ASP A 84 14.39 -21.32 -18.84
N GLN A 85 13.48 -21.94 -19.60
CA GLN A 85 12.49 -21.24 -20.42
C GLN A 85 11.52 -20.43 -19.56
N LEU A 86 11.01 -21.02 -18.48
CA LEU A 86 10.06 -20.35 -17.58
C LEU A 86 10.70 -19.18 -16.85
N ILE A 87 11.90 -19.35 -16.32
CA ILE A 87 12.66 -18.28 -15.65
C ILE A 87 13.00 -17.16 -16.64
N GLY A 88 13.39 -17.50 -17.86
CA GLY A 88 13.62 -16.52 -18.93
C GLY A 88 12.35 -15.68 -19.19
N LEU A 89 11.22 -16.35 -19.43
CA LEU A 89 9.93 -15.70 -19.64
C LEU A 89 9.53 -14.80 -18.48
N VAL A 90 9.67 -15.28 -17.24
CA VAL A 90 9.34 -14.48 -16.03
C VAL A 90 10.21 -13.23 -15.97
N ARG A 91 11.51 -13.34 -16.25
CA ARG A 91 12.43 -12.20 -16.25
C ARG A 91 12.08 -11.18 -17.33
N ASP A 92 11.69 -11.63 -18.52
CA ASP A 92 11.30 -10.76 -19.64
C ASP A 92 9.97 -10.02 -19.37
N VAL A 93 9.00 -10.70 -18.75
CA VAL A 93 7.68 -10.13 -18.47
C VAL A 93 7.70 -9.23 -17.23
N TYR A 94 8.56 -9.50 -16.26
CA TYR A 94 8.56 -8.81 -14.97
C TYR A 94 8.77 -7.29 -15.10
N PHE A 95 9.63 -6.86 -16.01
CA PHE A 95 9.82 -5.43 -16.28
C PHE A 95 8.54 -4.74 -16.74
N SER A 96 7.75 -5.40 -17.59
CA SER A 96 6.46 -4.85 -18.05
C SER A 96 5.46 -4.70 -16.91
N VAL A 97 5.51 -5.56 -15.90
CA VAL A 97 4.65 -5.47 -14.71
C VAL A 97 5.03 -4.26 -13.84
N GLU A 98 6.32 -4.06 -13.60
CA GLU A 98 6.81 -2.91 -12.83
C GLU A 98 6.59 -1.58 -13.56
N ASP A 99 6.84 -1.54 -14.86
CA ASP A 99 6.55 -0.37 -15.71
C ASP A 99 5.06 -0.04 -15.71
N HIS A 100 4.18 -1.05 -15.86
CA HIS A 100 2.73 -0.87 -15.75
C HIS A 100 2.33 -0.30 -14.41
N LYS A 101 2.89 -0.84 -13.30
CA LYS A 101 2.62 -0.35 -11.96
C LYS A 101 3.00 1.11 -11.80
N PHE A 102 4.17 1.50 -12.27
CA PHE A 102 4.62 2.88 -12.18
C PHE A 102 3.83 3.81 -13.12
N TYR A 103 3.81 3.52 -14.44
CA TYR A 103 3.23 4.44 -15.42
C TYR A 103 1.71 4.47 -15.43
N VAL A 104 1.03 3.36 -15.09
CA VAL A 104 -0.44 3.29 -15.10
C VAL A 104 -0.99 3.50 -13.70
N GLU A 105 -0.52 2.77 -12.70
CA GLU A 105 -1.11 2.82 -11.37
C GLU A 105 -0.68 4.06 -10.57
N HIS A 106 0.54 4.57 -10.77
CA HIS A 106 1.00 5.78 -10.09
C HIS A 106 0.89 7.03 -10.97
N TRP A 107 1.69 7.13 -12.02
CA TRP A 107 1.77 8.36 -12.82
C TRP A 107 0.43 8.73 -13.46
N TYR A 108 -0.15 7.85 -14.28
CA TYR A 108 -1.42 8.13 -14.96
C TYR A 108 -2.56 8.41 -13.97
N MET A 109 -2.70 7.60 -12.92
CA MET A 109 -3.76 7.80 -11.94
C MET A 109 -3.56 9.09 -11.14
N SER A 110 -2.33 9.44 -10.77
CA SER A 110 -2.05 10.73 -10.10
C SER A 110 -2.39 11.92 -10.99
N VAL A 111 -2.03 11.87 -12.29
CA VAL A 111 -2.41 12.89 -13.27
C VAL A 111 -3.95 12.98 -13.38
N PHE A 112 -4.63 11.82 -13.48
CA PHE A 112 -6.09 11.79 -13.56
C PHE A 112 -6.74 12.41 -12.33
N TRP A 113 -6.34 12.04 -11.12
CA TRP A 113 -6.94 12.57 -9.90
C TRP A 113 -6.62 14.05 -9.70
N ASN A 114 -5.46 14.52 -10.12
CA ASN A 114 -5.14 15.95 -10.12
C ASN A 114 -6.04 16.71 -11.10
N LYS A 115 -6.37 16.15 -12.27
CA LYS A 115 -7.36 16.75 -13.17
C LYS A 115 -8.77 16.77 -12.57
N MET A 116 -9.14 15.74 -11.79
CA MET A 116 -10.40 15.76 -11.06
C MET A 116 -10.42 16.85 -9.98
N ARG A 117 -9.29 17.10 -9.31
CA ARG A 117 -9.18 18.25 -8.37
C ARG A 117 -9.27 19.61 -9.07
N GLU A 118 -8.70 19.74 -10.27
CA GLU A 118 -8.91 20.95 -11.08
C GLU A 118 -10.39 21.21 -11.33
N LEU A 119 -11.17 20.18 -11.65
CA LEU A 119 -12.62 20.27 -11.75
C LEU A 119 -13.26 20.62 -10.41
N GLY A 120 -12.78 20.03 -9.30
CA GLY A 120 -13.19 20.37 -7.94
C GLY A 120 -13.04 21.87 -7.66
N ARG A 121 -11.90 22.48 -8.05
CA ARG A 121 -11.65 23.93 -7.92
C ARG A 121 -12.67 24.76 -8.70
N VAL A 122 -13.09 24.31 -9.88
CA VAL A 122 -14.16 24.99 -10.64
C VAL A 122 -15.46 24.99 -9.84
N PHE A 123 -15.82 23.85 -9.23
CA PHE A 123 -17.02 23.77 -8.40
C PHE A 123 -16.91 24.63 -7.12
N VAL A 124 -15.72 24.72 -6.51
CA VAL A 124 -15.48 25.63 -5.38
C VAL A 124 -15.68 27.09 -5.80
N ALA A 125 -15.13 27.50 -6.95
CA ALA A 125 -15.28 28.86 -7.46
C ALA A 125 -16.73 29.26 -7.75
N HIS A 126 -17.63 28.28 -7.94
CA HIS A 126 -19.05 28.45 -8.15
C HIS A 126 -19.92 28.10 -6.94
N GLU A 127 -19.32 27.97 -5.76
CA GLU A 127 -19.97 27.74 -4.46
C GLU A 127 -20.72 26.39 -4.37
N PHE A 128 -20.38 25.41 -5.21
CA PHE A 128 -20.93 24.05 -5.14
C PHE A 128 -20.25 23.24 -4.03
N PHE A 129 -18.97 23.49 -3.80
CA PHE A 129 -18.14 22.82 -2.81
C PHE A 129 -17.41 23.84 -1.95
N GLN A 130 -16.93 23.39 -0.78
CA GLN A 130 -16.05 24.17 0.09
C GLN A 130 -14.58 23.84 -0.15
N ASP A 131 -14.30 22.62 -0.61
CA ASP A 131 -12.97 22.08 -0.86
C ASP A 131 -12.95 21.35 -2.20
N GLU A 132 -11.82 21.37 -2.90
CA GLU A 132 -11.68 20.69 -4.20
C GLU A 132 -11.86 19.18 -4.09
N ASP A 133 -11.48 18.56 -2.94
CA ASP A 133 -11.64 17.14 -2.69
C ASP A 133 -13.09 16.75 -2.35
N ASP A 134 -14.00 17.71 -2.16
CA ASP A 134 -15.43 17.43 -2.00
C ASP A 134 -16.04 16.72 -3.20
N LEU A 135 -15.41 16.85 -4.37
CA LEU A 135 -15.75 16.11 -5.57
C LEU A 135 -15.74 14.59 -5.36
N PHE A 136 -14.81 14.08 -4.55
CA PHE A 136 -14.67 12.64 -4.27
C PHE A 136 -15.77 12.07 -3.34
N LEU A 137 -16.59 12.93 -2.80
CA LEU A 137 -17.80 12.53 -2.07
C LEU A 137 -19.02 12.33 -2.98
N LEU A 138 -18.90 12.62 -4.27
CA LEU A 138 -19.97 12.41 -5.25
C LEU A 138 -19.84 11.02 -5.90
N HIS A 139 -20.99 10.43 -6.25
CA HIS A 139 -20.99 9.32 -7.20
C HIS A 139 -20.64 9.83 -8.60
N TYR A 140 -20.05 8.99 -9.44
CA TYR A 140 -19.62 9.43 -10.78
C TYR A 140 -20.77 10.02 -11.62
N THR A 141 -22.00 9.51 -11.47
CA THR A 141 -23.19 10.04 -12.14
C THR A 141 -23.58 11.43 -11.64
N GLU A 142 -23.29 11.74 -10.38
CA GLU A 142 -23.59 13.04 -9.79
C GLU A 142 -22.60 14.11 -10.25
N VAL A 143 -21.39 13.71 -10.64
CA VAL A 143 -20.43 14.65 -11.27
C VAL A 143 -21.02 15.20 -12.58
N TYR A 144 -21.65 14.35 -13.39
CA TYR A 144 -22.35 14.81 -14.60
C TYR A 144 -23.53 15.74 -14.28
N GLN A 145 -24.27 15.45 -13.21
CA GLN A 145 -25.38 16.33 -12.78
C GLN A 145 -24.87 17.69 -12.29
N ALA A 146 -23.77 17.70 -11.52
CA ALA A 146 -23.14 18.94 -11.06
C ALA A 146 -22.62 19.77 -12.24
N LEU A 147 -21.99 19.14 -13.23
CA LEU A 147 -21.58 19.79 -14.46
C LEU A 147 -22.78 20.37 -15.24
N PHE A 148 -23.88 19.62 -15.33
CA PHE A 148 -25.10 20.10 -15.97
C PHE A 148 -25.68 21.30 -15.23
N ASP A 149 -25.75 21.26 -13.90
CA ASP A 149 -26.22 22.40 -13.09
C ASP A 149 -25.36 23.66 -13.32
N LEU A 150 -24.04 23.48 -13.43
CA LEU A 150 -23.11 24.56 -13.70
C LEU A 150 -23.34 25.18 -15.10
N LEU A 151 -23.40 24.32 -16.12
CA LEU A 151 -23.59 24.74 -17.52
C LEU A 151 -24.97 25.36 -17.76
N LEU A 152 -26.01 24.84 -17.11
CA LEU A 152 -27.37 25.36 -17.23
C LEU A 152 -27.46 26.81 -16.72
N GLY A 153 -26.85 27.09 -15.56
CA GLY A 153 -26.77 28.46 -15.03
C GLY A 153 -26.15 29.44 -16.01
N TRP A 154 -25.06 29.05 -16.67
CA TRP A 154 -24.43 29.88 -17.70
C TRP A 154 -25.29 30.05 -18.95
N SER A 155 -25.97 28.97 -19.40
CA SER A 155 -26.72 28.97 -20.64
C SER A 155 -27.97 29.83 -20.61
N ILE A 156 -28.67 29.87 -19.48
CA ILE A 156 -29.97 30.53 -19.35
C ILE A 156 -29.93 31.81 -18.49
N GLY A 157 -28.76 32.14 -17.92
CA GLY A 157 -28.62 33.32 -17.05
C GLY A 157 -29.45 33.25 -15.76
N ALA A 158 -29.96 32.08 -15.39
CA ALA A 158 -30.68 31.86 -14.15
C ALA A 158 -29.72 31.42 -13.04
N PRO A 159 -30.05 31.69 -11.76
CA PRO A 159 -29.28 31.15 -10.66
C PRO A 159 -29.21 29.62 -10.73
N SER A 160 -28.00 29.06 -10.66
CA SER A 160 -27.80 27.63 -10.56
C SER A 160 -28.36 27.10 -9.24
N ARG A 161 -28.96 25.91 -9.26
CA ARG A 161 -29.33 25.21 -8.02
C ARG A 161 -28.11 24.68 -7.27
N GLY A 162 -26.96 24.64 -7.93
CA GLY A 162 -25.74 24.03 -7.44
C GLY A 162 -25.30 24.50 -6.06
N PRO A 163 -25.19 25.82 -5.83
CA PRO A 163 -24.81 26.36 -4.51
C PRO A 163 -25.75 26.03 -3.35
N VAL A 164 -26.97 25.65 -3.64
CA VAL A 164 -27.96 25.26 -2.62
C VAL A 164 -27.98 23.76 -2.38
N TYR A 165 -27.86 22.97 -3.44
CA TYR A 165 -28.04 21.52 -3.38
C TYR A 165 -26.77 20.76 -2.99
N TRP A 166 -25.66 21.02 -3.69
CA TRP A 166 -24.44 20.24 -3.53
C TRP A 166 -23.76 20.39 -2.19
N PRO A 167 -23.65 21.61 -1.58
CA PRO A 167 -23.02 21.74 -0.27
C PRO A 167 -23.73 20.92 0.83
N GLN A 168 -25.07 20.83 0.76
CA GLN A 168 -25.84 20.07 1.75
C GLN A 168 -25.60 18.55 1.60
N LEU A 169 -25.55 18.06 0.38
CA LEU A 169 -25.25 16.65 0.10
C LEU A 169 -23.84 16.26 0.58
N VAL A 170 -22.86 17.10 0.24
CA VAL A 170 -21.46 16.93 0.66
C VAL A 170 -21.32 16.95 2.17
N ALA A 171 -21.91 17.92 2.87
CA ALA A 171 -21.88 18.00 4.32
C ALA A 171 -22.46 16.75 4.99
N ARG A 172 -23.59 16.25 4.48
CA ARG A 172 -24.20 15.00 4.96
C ARG A 172 -23.25 13.81 4.77
N ARG A 173 -22.58 13.71 3.63
CA ARG A 173 -21.63 12.61 3.34
C ARG A 173 -20.36 12.71 4.18
N LYS A 174 -19.82 13.91 4.39
CA LYS A 174 -18.71 14.13 5.35
C LYS A 174 -19.07 13.61 6.74
N ALA A 175 -20.23 13.99 7.25
CA ALA A 175 -20.68 13.54 8.56
C ALA A 175 -20.86 12.01 8.63
N LEU A 176 -21.38 11.38 7.56
CA LEU A 176 -21.47 9.93 7.46
C LEU A 176 -20.09 9.27 7.46
N MET A 177 -19.15 9.78 6.66
CA MET A 177 -17.78 9.23 6.60
C MET A 177 -17.05 9.34 7.93
N GLU A 178 -17.27 10.43 8.70
CA GLU A 178 -16.72 10.56 10.05
C GLU A 178 -17.28 9.49 11.01
N GLN A 179 -18.55 9.12 10.88
CA GLN A 179 -19.11 8.02 11.66
C GLN A 179 -18.57 6.66 11.21
N LEU A 180 -18.46 6.45 9.90
CA LEU A 180 -17.94 5.19 9.34
C LEU A 180 -16.47 4.96 9.73
N ARG A 181 -15.65 6.00 9.83
CA ARG A 181 -14.27 5.89 10.30
C ARG A 181 -14.13 5.37 11.72
N LYS A 182 -15.16 5.53 12.55
CA LYS A 182 -15.20 5.00 13.92
C LYS A 182 -15.62 3.53 13.98
N TRP A 183 -16.17 3.02 12.88
CA TRP A 183 -16.65 1.65 12.81
C TRP A 183 -15.56 0.74 12.24
N THR A 184 -15.34 -0.37 12.92
CA THR A 184 -14.46 -1.42 12.41
C THR A 184 -15.31 -2.49 11.76
N PRO A 185 -15.26 -2.67 10.43
CA PRO A 185 -16.03 -3.69 9.75
C PRO A 185 -15.57 -5.10 10.16
N PRO A 186 -16.44 -6.10 10.06
CA PRO A 186 -16.02 -7.49 10.18
C PRO A 186 -15.02 -7.82 9.06
N PRO A 187 -14.12 -8.79 9.29
CA PRO A 187 -13.07 -9.13 8.31
C PRO A 187 -13.63 -9.70 7.00
N ALA A 188 -14.86 -10.17 6.99
CA ALA A 188 -15.58 -10.61 5.79
C ALA A 188 -17.08 -10.41 5.95
N LEU A 189 -17.77 -10.28 4.82
CA LEU A 189 -19.24 -10.20 4.73
C LEU A 189 -19.77 -11.40 3.92
N GLY A 190 -20.90 -11.96 4.36
CA GLY A 190 -21.54 -13.10 3.67
C GLY A 190 -21.00 -14.45 4.10
N VAL A 191 -21.24 -15.46 3.26
CA VAL A 191 -20.83 -16.84 3.51
C VAL A 191 -19.43 -17.08 2.99
N VAL A 192 -18.58 -17.71 3.79
CA VAL A 192 -17.22 -18.08 3.36
C VAL A 192 -17.34 -19.10 2.21
N PRO A 193 -16.74 -18.83 1.05
CA PRO A 193 -16.77 -19.75 -0.08
C PRO A 193 -15.98 -21.02 0.25
N GLU A 194 -16.36 -22.14 -0.37
CA GLU A 194 -15.62 -23.41 -0.20
C GLU A 194 -14.23 -23.34 -0.83
N THR A 195 -14.11 -22.64 -1.96
CA THR A 195 -12.84 -22.46 -2.67
C THR A 195 -12.71 -21.03 -3.16
N ILE A 196 -11.46 -20.55 -3.24
CA ILE A 196 -11.10 -19.27 -3.89
C ILE A 196 -10.17 -19.62 -5.05
N GLY A 197 -10.67 -19.50 -6.26
CA GLY A 197 -9.96 -19.91 -7.47
C GLY A 197 -9.09 -18.82 -8.11
N ASP A 198 -9.19 -17.58 -7.64
CA ASP A 198 -8.37 -16.49 -8.16
C ASP A 198 -6.98 -16.48 -7.50
N PRO A 199 -5.90 -16.77 -8.26
CA PRO A 199 -4.55 -16.80 -7.73
C PRO A 199 -4.11 -15.44 -7.15
N ALA A 200 -4.56 -14.32 -7.71
CA ALA A 200 -4.19 -13.01 -7.24
C ALA A 200 -4.74 -12.75 -5.83
N ILE A 201 -5.99 -13.14 -5.57
CA ILE A 201 -6.59 -13.03 -4.24
C ILE A 201 -5.79 -13.85 -3.22
N VAL A 202 -5.39 -15.07 -3.57
CA VAL A 202 -4.64 -15.93 -2.66
C VAL A 202 -3.20 -15.46 -2.49
N MET A 203 -2.49 -15.17 -3.58
CA MET A 203 -1.05 -14.91 -3.55
C MET A 203 -0.70 -13.48 -3.11
N LEU A 204 -1.49 -12.48 -3.53
CA LEU A 204 -1.24 -11.07 -3.17
C LEU A 204 -1.89 -10.71 -1.84
N TRP A 205 -3.16 -11.07 -1.65
CA TRP A 205 -3.92 -10.65 -0.48
C TRP A 205 -3.89 -11.65 0.67
N GLY A 206 -3.49 -12.90 0.38
CA GLY A 206 -3.44 -13.96 1.40
C GLY A 206 -4.81 -14.43 1.84
N ILE A 207 -5.84 -14.24 1.02
CA ILE A 207 -7.21 -14.60 1.34
C ILE A 207 -7.48 -16.04 0.89
N THR A 208 -7.67 -16.94 1.85
CA THR A 208 -8.08 -18.33 1.63
C THR A 208 -9.33 -18.63 2.46
N PRO A 209 -10.12 -19.68 2.10
CA PRO A 209 -11.29 -20.07 2.90
C PRO A 209 -10.96 -20.33 4.36
N ASP A 210 -9.83 -20.98 4.64
CA ASP A 210 -9.40 -21.29 6.01
C ASP A 210 -9.03 -20.04 6.79
N ARG A 211 -8.39 -19.06 6.14
CA ARG A 211 -8.10 -17.75 6.74
C ARG A 211 -9.37 -16.99 7.06
N LEU A 212 -10.31 -16.94 6.12
CA LEU A 212 -11.60 -16.28 6.35
C LEU A 212 -12.33 -16.92 7.53
N ARG A 213 -12.35 -18.25 7.64
CA ARG A 213 -12.93 -18.94 8.79
C ARG A 213 -12.22 -18.56 10.09
N ALA A 214 -10.88 -18.57 10.09
CA ALA A 214 -10.10 -18.19 11.26
C ALA A 214 -10.33 -16.73 11.70
N TRP A 215 -10.50 -15.80 10.75
CA TRP A 215 -10.78 -14.40 11.07
C TRP A 215 -12.20 -14.17 11.61
N LEU A 216 -13.17 -14.99 11.17
CA LEU A 216 -14.57 -14.88 11.57
C LEU A 216 -14.89 -15.66 12.87
N THR A 217 -14.06 -16.64 13.21
CA THR A 217 -14.23 -17.42 14.43
C THR A 217 -13.19 -16.96 15.45
N PRO A 218 -13.57 -16.27 16.53
CA PRO A 218 -12.63 -15.97 17.60
C PRO A 218 -12.07 -17.29 18.15
N ALA A 219 -10.74 -17.44 18.10
CA ALA A 219 -10.10 -18.61 18.70
C ALA A 219 -10.26 -18.51 20.24
N GLU A 220 -11.16 -19.31 20.79
CA GLU A 220 -11.23 -19.52 22.23
C GLU A 220 -9.93 -20.20 22.67
N GLY A 221 -9.06 -19.48 23.40
CA GLY A 221 -7.84 -20.04 24.00
C GLY A 221 -6.49 -19.63 23.41
N GLU A 222 -6.41 -19.00 22.27
CA GLU A 222 -5.13 -18.47 21.73
C GLU A 222 -4.80 -17.05 22.27
N GLY A 223 -4.79 -16.88 23.60
CA GLY A 223 -4.68 -15.57 24.28
C GLY A 223 -3.56 -14.65 23.75
N ASN A 224 -2.38 -15.18 23.40
CA ASN A 224 -1.22 -14.36 23.02
C ASN A 224 -0.61 -14.78 21.66
N ILE A 225 -1.25 -15.66 20.91
CA ILE A 225 -0.74 -16.18 19.64
C ILE A 225 -1.59 -15.67 18.47
N LEU A 226 -0.92 -15.24 17.39
CA LEU A 226 -1.53 -14.90 16.12
C LEU A 226 -0.87 -15.76 15.04
N ARG A 227 -1.65 -16.17 14.03
CA ARG A 227 -1.17 -16.97 12.92
C ARG A 227 -1.29 -16.22 11.62
N GLY A 228 -0.23 -16.28 10.81
CA GLY A 228 -0.15 -15.65 9.51
C GLY A 228 0.54 -16.55 8.48
N PHE A 229 0.80 -16.02 7.28
CA PHE A 229 1.68 -16.67 6.32
C PHE A 229 3.14 -16.50 6.73
N PRO A 230 3.95 -17.55 6.67
CA PRO A 230 5.39 -17.48 6.80
C PRO A 230 5.96 -16.79 5.55
N ALA A 231 6.17 -15.48 5.64
CA ALA A 231 6.50 -14.67 4.47
C ALA A 231 7.98 -14.46 4.25
N SER A 232 8.75 -14.33 5.33
CA SER A 232 10.21 -14.22 5.31
C SER A 232 10.77 -14.91 6.53
N SER A 233 11.76 -15.76 6.31
CA SER A 233 12.33 -16.68 7.32
C SER A 233 13.04 -15.98 8.46
N GLY A 234 13.14 -16.67 9.59
CA GLY A 234 13.83 -16.26 10.79
C GLY A 234 12.91 -15.91 11.94
N THR A 235 13.52 -15.72 13.12
CA THR A 235 12.79 -15.38 14.35
C THR A 235 13.38 -14.12 14.96
N VAL A 236 12.51 -13.21 15.40
CA VAL A 236 12.93 -11.96 16.06
C VAL A 236 11.99 -11.58 17.19
N GLU A 237 12.56 -10.96 18.23
CA GLU A 237 11.80 -10.37 19.34
C GLU A 237 12.10 -8.88 19.43
N GLY A 238 11.08 -8.09 19.74
CA GLY A 238 11.24 -6.66 19.93
C GLY A 238 9.93 -5.95 20.29
N PRO A 239 10.02 -4.64 20.54
CA PRO A 239 8.84 -3.83 20.76
C PRO A 239 8.06 -3.67 19.43
N ALA A 240 6.76 -3.79 19.51
CA ALA A 240 5.86 -3.56 18.37
C ALA A 240 5.65 -2.06 18.13
N ARG A 241 5.62 -1.65 16.88
CA ARG A 241 5.10 -0.37 16.44
C ARG A 241 3.89 -0.61 15.55
N VAL A 242 2.71 -0.26 16.08
CA VAL A 242 1.46 -0.36 15.33
C VAL A 242 1.20 0.96 14.62
N ILE A 243 1.08 0.92 13.31
CA ILE A 243 0.75 2.08 12.48
C ILE A 243 -0.35 1.71 11.49
N SER A 244 -1.21 2.66 11.20
CA SER A 244 -2.36 2.48 10.32
C SER A 244 -2.26 3.26 9.01
N SER A 245 -1.33 4.20 8.95
CA SER A 245 -1.17 5.13 7.83
C SER A 245 0.30 5.41 7.55
N VAL A 246 0.60 5.72 6.28
CA VAL A 246 1.91 6.19 5.84
C VAL A 246 2.38 7.46 6.60
N ASN A 247 1.46 8.27 7.04
CA ASN A 247 1.78 9.50 7.79
C ASN A 247 2.37 9.21 9.18
N GLU A 248 2.28 7.98 9.65
CA GLU A 248 2.83 7.54 10.93
C GLU A 248 4.22 6.89 10.79
N LEU A 249 4.74 6.71 9.56
CA LEU A 249 6.04 6.05 9.30
C LEU A 249 7.20 6.71 10.04
N GLU A 250 7.18 8.03 10.21
CA GLU A 250 8.20 8.77 10.95
C GLU A 250 8.28 8.39 12.44
N THR A 251 7.19 7.85 13.00
CA THR A 251 7.13 7.42 14.41
C THR A 251 7.86 6.10 14.67
N VAL A 252 8.15 5.34 13.60
CA VAL A 252 8.83 4.04 13.71
C VAL A 252 10.29 4.23 14.07
N GLN A 253 10.72 3.57 15.15
CA GLN A 253 12.08 3.63 15.66
C GLN A 253 12.92 2.45 15.16
N GLU A 254 14.23 2.63 15.18
CA GLU A 254 15.15 1.55 14.82
C GLU A 254 15.02 0.36 15.77
N GLY A 255 14.94 -0.84 15.19
CA GLY A 255 14.85 -2.07 15.95
C GLY A 255 13.46 -2.47 16.43
N GLU A 256 12.44 -1.70 16.09
CA GLU A 256 11.05 -2.07 16.35
C GLU A 256 10.54 -3.13 15.34
N ILE A 257 9.45 -3.78 15.69
CA ILE A 257 8.70 -4.68 14.80
C ILE A 257 7.49 -3.93 14.26
N LEU A 258 7.43 -3.77 12.95
CA LEU A 258 6.32 -3.13 12.26
C LEU A 258 5.06 -3.98 12.33
N VAL A 259 3.95 -3.38 12.78
CA VAL A 259 2.62 -3.99 12.76
C VAL A 259 1.67 -3.05 12.04
N CYS A 260 1.09 -3.49 10.91
CA CYS A 260 0.24 -2.61 10.08
C CYS A 260 -0.84 -3.41 9.35
N PRO A 261 -1.88 -2.74 8.81
CA PRO A 261 -2.91 -3.42 8.03
C PRO A 261 -2.35 -4.05 6.75
N VAL A 262 -1.59 -3.28 5.98
CA VAL A 262 -0.98 -3.63 4.70
C VAL A 262 0.17 -2.66 4.44
N THR A 263 1.12 -3.04 3.60
CA THR A 263 2.19 -2.12 3.15
C THR A 263 2.08 -1.84 1.66
N GLU A 264 2.47 -0.64 1.27
CA GLU A 264 2.55 -0.16 -0.10
C GLU A 264 4.01 0.15 -0.50
N PRO A 265 4.34 0.27 -1.79
CA PRO A 265 5.71 0.55 -2.23
C PRO A 265 6.35 1.79 -1.59
N SER A 266 5.57 2.80 -1.30
CA SER A 266 6.01 4.01 -0.59
C SER A 266 6.50 3.76 0.84
N TRP A 267 6.19 2.59 1.42
CA TRP A 267 6.68 2.18 2.74
C TRP A 267 8.07 1.55 2.70
N ALA A 268 8.63 1.31 1.50
CA ALA A 268 9.92 0.63 1.35
C ALA A 268 11.05 1.16 2.26
N PRO A 269 11.20 2.47 2.50
CA PRO A 269 12.26 2.98 3.37
C PRO A 269 12.18 2.49 4.82
N ILE A 270 11.00 2.15 5.34
CA ILE A 270 10.84 1.73 6.74
C ILE A 270 11.50 0.37 7.01
N PHE A 271 11.59 -0.49 5.99
CA PHE A 271 12.19 -1.81 6.13
C PHE A 271 13.70 -1.78 6.42
N THR A 272 14.34 -0.63 6.30
CA THR A 272 15.73 -0.44 6.75
C THR A 272 15.85 -0.27 8.25
N LYS A 273 14.78 0.14 8.95
CA LYS A 273 14.76 0.45 10.38
C LYS A 273 14.23 -0.72 11.21
N VAL A 274 13.22 -1.44 10.67
CA VAL A 274 12.53 -2.49 11.42
C VAL A 274 13.29 -3.81 11.38
N ARG A 275 13.13 -4.60 12.43
CA ARG A 275 13.75 -5.93 12.54
C ARG A 275 12.76 -7.07 12.28
N GLY A 276 11.49 -6.78 12.15
CA GLY A 276 10.42 -7.74 11.83
C GLY A 276 9.18 -7.03 11.32
N THR A 277 8.30 -7.77 10.63
CA THR A 277 7.07 -7.21 10.07
C THR A 277 5.90 -8.16 10.28
N VAL A 278 4.77 -7.59 10.67
CA VAL A 278 3.48 -8.28 10.82
C VAL A 278 2.41 -7.47 10.11
N THR A 279 1.61 -8.11 9.26
CA THR A 279 0.47 -7.44 8.61
C THR A 279 -0.85 -8.19 8.82
N ASP A 280 -1.96 -7.44 8.78
CA ASP A 280 -3.28 -8.05 8.79
C ASP A 280 -3.61 -8.72 7.46
N ILE A 281 -3.27 -8.06 6.35
CA ILE A 281 -3.50 -8.52 4.99
C ILE A 281 -2.17 -8.70 4.27
N GLY A 282 -2.07 -9.73 3.46
CA GLY A 282 -0.92 -9.99 2.62
C GLY A 282 -0.65 -11.48 2.45
N GLY A 283 -0.37 -11.88 1.22
CA GLY A 283 0.03 -13.23 0.84
C GLY A 283 1.51 -13.31 0.51
N VAL A 284 1.93 -14.44 -0.03
CA VAL A 284 3.34 -14.76 -0.31
C VAL A 284 3.98 -13.90 -1.40
N MET A 285 3.15 -13.23 -2.22
CA MET A 285 3.60 -12.29 -3.28
C MET A 285 3.19 -10.85 -3.01
N SER A 286 2.72 -10.53 -1.81
CA SER A 286 2.43 -9.13 -1.44
C SER A 286 3.71 -8.30 -1.36
N HIS A 287 3.56 -6.97 -1.45
CA HIS A 287 4.68 -6.03 -1.30
C HIS A 287 5.48 -6.30 -0.02
N ALA A 288 4.83 -6.46 1.14
CA ALA A 288 5.50 -6.78 2.39
C ALA A 288 6.33 -8.07 2.31
N ALA A 289 5.80 -9.12 1.65
CA ALA A 289 6.49 -10.39 1.51
C ALA A 289 7.76 -10.27 0.65
N ILE A 290 7.67 -9.54 -0.45
CA ILE A 290 8.80 -9.32 -1.36
C ILE A 290 9.89 -8.53 -0.65
N VAL A 291 9.54 -7.38 -0.10
CA VAL A 291 10.51 -6.47 0.52
C VAL A 291 11.15 -7.10 1.76
N THR A 292 10.39 -7.78 2.62
CA THR A 292 10.97 -8.42 3.81
C THR A 292 11.96 -9.52 3.45
N ARG A 293 11.73 -10.29 2.37
CA ARG A 293 12.73 -11.26 1.86
C ARG A 293 13.98 -10.58 1.32
N GLU A 294 13.81 -9.47 0.60
CA GLU A 294 14.95 -8.71 0.07
C GLU A 294 15.84 -8.14 1.17
N TYR A 295 15.23 -7.71 2.28
CA TYR A 295 15.96 -7.18 3.43
C TYR A 295 16.40 -8.25 4.44
N GLY A 296 15.94 -9.50 4.27
CA GLY A 296 16.21 -10.58 5.23
C GLY A 296 15.54 -10.37 6.58
N ILE A 297 14.37 -9.74 6.61
CA ILE A 297 13.62 -9.39 7.83
C ILE A 297 12.56 -10.46 8.07
N PRO A 298 12.50 -11.13 9.24
CA PRO A 298 11.44 -12.06 9.58
C PRO A 298 10.05 -11.44 9.45
N ALA A 299 9.11 -12.15 8.78
CA ALA A 299 7.80 -11.60 8.53
C ALA A 299 6.68 -12.64 8.60
N VAL A 300 5.57 -12.23 9.23
CA VAL A 300 4.31 -12.97 9.30
C VAL A 300 3.20 -12.07 8.77
N LEU A 301 2.57 -12.49 7.68
CA LEU A 301 1.58 -11.68 6.97
C LEU A 301 0.20 -12.34 6.99
N GLY A 302 -0.85 -11.55 6.75
CA GLY A 302 -2.21 -12.09 6.65
C GLY A 302 -2.78 -12.59 7.97
N THR A 303 -2.45 -11.94 9.09
CA THR A 303 -2.96 -12.33 10.41
C THR A 303 -4.44 -12.00 10.61
N GLY A 304 -4.95 -11.00 9.88
CA GLY A 304 -6.33 -10.51 9.95
C GLY A 304 -6.66 -9.64 11.15
N VAL A 305 -5.85 -9.69 12.20
CA VAL A 305 -6.20 -9.09 13.50
C VAL A 305 -5.02 -8.49 14.27
N ALA A 306 -3.81 -8.49 13.71
CA ALA A 306 -2.60 -8.05 14.44
C ALA A 306 -2.73 -6.60 14.92
N THR A 307 -3.18 -5.70 14.05
CA THR A 307 -3.36 -4.28 14.42
C THR A 307 -4.41 -4.04 15.50
N LYS A 308 -5.33 -4.97 15.69
CA LYS A 308 -6.37 -4.90 16.73
C LYS A 308 -5.92 -5.50 18.06
N ARG A 309 -5.03 -6.49 18.00
CA ARG A 309 -4.61 -7.28 19.17
C ARG A 309 -3.27 -6.83 19.76
N ILE A 310 -2.37 -6.31 18.94
CA ILE A 310 -1.07 -5.80 19.35
C ILE A 310 -1.17 -4.30 19.56
N ARG A 311 -0.49 -3.80 20.58
CA ARG A 311 -0.39 -2.37 20.87
C ARG A 311 1.06 -1.91 20.75
N THR A 312 1.25 -0.67 20.32
CA THR A 312 2.57 -0.06 20.28
C THR A 312 3.25 -0.15 21.65
N GLY A 313 4.51 -0.59 21.65
CA GLY A 313 5.33 -0.78 22.84
C GLY A 313 5.27 -2.19 23.42
N GLN A 314 4.28 -3.02 23.10
CA GLN A 314 4.25 -4.41 23.54
C GLN A 314 5.41 -5.21 22.96
N ARG A 315 5.96 -6.10 23.75
CA ARG A 315 6.98 -7.04 23.28
C ARG A 315 6.35 -8.19 22.55
N ILE A 316 6.79 -8.44 21.32
CA ILE A 316 6.30 -9.54 20.50
C ILE A 316 7.48 -10.37 19.95
N ARG A 317 7.20 -11.63 19.68
CA ARG A 317 8.07 -12.53 18.90
C ARG A 317 7.41 -12.81 17.56
N VAL A 318 8.16 -12.63 16.50
CA VAL A 318 7.77 -12.98 15.13
C VAL A 318 8.58 -14.17 14.68
N ASP A 319 7.92 -15.28 14.39
CA ASP A 319 8.50 -16.49 13.82
C ASP A 319 8.07 -16.58 12.35
N GLY A 320 8.92 -16.11 11.48
CA GLY A 320 8.71 -16.08 10.04
C GLY A 320 8.80 -17.45 9.37
N ASP A 321 9.34 -18.46 10.06
CA ASP A 321 9.40 -19.84 9.55
C ASP A 321 8.10 -20.58 9.79
N GLN A 322 7.47 -20.35 10.96
CA GLN A 322 6.23 -20.99 11.37
C GLN A 322 4.97 -20.16 11.04
N GLY A 323 5.13 -18.91 10.66
CA GLY A 323 4.01 -17.99 10.47
C GLY A 323 3.27 -17.65 11.77
N ILE A 324 4.02 -17.53 12.88
CA ILE A 324 3.46 -17.31 14.22
C ILE A 324 3.96 -15.99 14.79
N VAL A 325 3.05 -15.23 15.39
CA VAL A 325 3.38 -14.07 16.22
C VAL A 325 2.91 -14.33 17.64
N THR A 326 3.79 -14.16 18.63
CA THR A 326 3.49 -14.32 20.04
C THR A 326 3.61 -12.98 20.76
N ILE A 327 2.56 -12.57 21.47
CA ILE A 327 2.58 -11.42 22.35
C ILE A 327 3.20 -11.90 23.68
N LEU A 328 4.27 -11.25 24.14
CA LEU A 328 5.07 -11.72 25.27
C LEU A 328 4.68 -11.05 26.61
N ASP A 329 4.01 -9.88 26.54
CA ASP A 329 3.58 -9.06 27.69
C ASP A 329 2.25 -8.33 27.47
#